data_738cc80e33b79348d24924bdf95f207c
#
_entry.id   738cc80e33b79348d24924bdf95f207c
#
_cell.length_a   1.000
_cell.length_b   1.000
_cell.length_c   1.000
_cell.angle_alpha   90.00
_cell.angle_beta   90.00
_cell.angle_gamma   90.00
#
_symmetry.space_group_name_H-M   'P 1'
#
loop_
_entity.id
_entity.type
_entity.pdbx_description
1 polymer ?
#
loop_
_entity_poly.entity_id
_entity_poly.type
_entity_poly.pdbx_seq_one_letter_code
_entity_poly.pdbx_strand_id
1 'polypeptide(L)'
;LHWMVHSFPTRRSSDLAKDHGFTAIAEVDILDETGSVSLPFPAGKRIKEDLVGSRFLNYDSFLVLSHFKGHQMGGFGGALKNMSIGFASADGKMWIHTAGAVKKTGDFTPAMKTDQNAFLESMAEASGAVMNKMGDNIAYVNVMNNLSIDCDCNGNPAPPEMADIGILASLDPVALDQACVDLVYASPDKKKSEALCKRMEKQNAVHILEHAVELGLGRREYNLVKIDK
;
A
#
# COMPACT_ATOMS: atom_id res chain seq x y z
N LEU A 1 0.84 17.72 6.81
CA LEU A 1 -0.13 17.81 7.93
C LEU A 1 -1.56 17.34 7.53
N HIS A 2 -1.96 17.39 6.25
CA HIS A 2 -3.32 17.05 5.84
C HIS A 2 -3.63 15.54 5.76
N TRP A 3 -2.65 14.70 5.58
CA TRP A 3 -2.86 13.24 5.47
C TRP A 3 -3.01 12.54 6.83
N MET A 4 -2.75 13.22 7.95
CA MET A 4 -3.15 12.75 9.28
C MET A 4 -4.64 12.92 9.59
N VAL A 5 -5.38 13.65 8.75
CA VAL A 5 -6.81 13.92 8.95
C VAL A 5 -7.67 12.67 8.81
N HIS A 6 -7.16 11.58 8.23
CA HIS A 6 -7.85 10.30 8.24
C HIS A 6 -7.96 9.64 9.62
N SER A 7 -7.22 10.12 10.62
CA SER A 7 -7.34 9.69 12.02
C SER A 7 -8.13 10.66 12.92
N PHE A 8 -8.57 11.80 12.39
CA PHE A 8 -9.51 12.71 13.07
C PHE A 8 -10.75 12.89 12.20
N PRO A 9 -11.75 12.02 12.31
CA PRO A 9 -12.91 12.14 11.48
C PRO A 9 -13.79 13.30 11.97
N THR A 10 -13.83 14.36 11.23
CA THR A 10 -15.00 15.23 11.20
C THR A 10 -16.21 14.48 10.60
N ARG A 11 -15.97 13.38 9.89
CA ARG A 11 -16.90 12.37 9.39
C ARG A 11 -16.40 10.97 9.69
N ARG A 12 -17.30 10.05 10.04
CA ARG A 12 -16.98 8.64 10.21
C ARG A 12 -16.64 8.03 8.84
N SER A 13 -15.71 7.08 8.80
CA SER A 13 -15.36 6.36 7.56
C SER A 13 -16.56 5.68 6.91
N SER A 14 -17.52 5.20 7.72
CA SER A 14 -18.79 4.65 7.27
C SER A 14 -19.66 5.68 6.53
N ASP A 15 -19.67 6.94 6.97
CA ASP A 15 -20.43 8.00 6.30
C ASP A 15 -19.82 8.33 4.93
N LEU A 16 -18.48 8.36 4.84
CA LEU A 16 -17.77 8.53 3.57
C LEU A 16 -18.06 7.39 2.60
N ALA A 17 -18.03 6.14 3.06
CA ALA A 17 -18.35 4.98 2.24
C ALA A 17 -19.78 5.07 1.66
N LYS A 18 -20.74 5.54 2.45
CA LYS A 18 -22.11 5.78 2.01
C LYS A 18 -22.19 6.91 0.98
N ASP A 19 -21.58 8.05 1.26
CA ASP A 19 -21.58 9.22 0.36
C ASP A 19 -20.96 8.90 -1.01
N HIS A 20 -19.97 8.00 -1.04
CA HIS A 20 -19.33 7.52 -2.28
C HIS A 20 -20.03 6.31 -2.92
N GLY A 21 -21.16 5.86 -2.39
CA GLY A 21 -21.99 4.82 -2.99
C GLY A 21 -21.54 3.39 -2.72
N PHE A 22 -20.48 3.14 -1.96
CA PHE A 22 -19.99 1.78 -1.69
C PHE A 22 -21.05 0.92 -0.99
N THR A 23 -21.81 1.49 -0.05
CA THR A 23 -22.85 0.77 0.68
C THR A 23 -24.05 0.35 -0.17
N ALA A 24 -24.18 0.89 -1.40
CA ALA A 24 -25.24 0.51 -2.33
C ALA A 24 -24.90 -0.78 -3.10
N ILE A 25 -23.63 -1.18 -3.13
CA ILE A 25 -23.15 -2.33 -3.91
C ILE A 25 -22.59 -3.46 -3.06
N ALA A 26 -22.15 -3.17 -1.84
CA ALA A 26 -21.58 -4.16 -0.93
C ALA A 26 -21.75 -3.74 0.54
N GLU A 27 -21.64 -4.71 1.44
CA GLU A 27 -21.46 -4.43 2.87
C GLU A 27 -20.09 -3.78 3.07
N VAL A 28 -20.05 -2.73 3.89
CA VAL A 28 -18.83 -1.98 4.20
C VAL A 28 -18.46 -2.17 5.66
N ASP A 29 -17.28 -2.70 5.89
CA ASP A 29 -16.72 -2.89 7.22
C ASP A 29 -15.45 -2.05 7.42
N ILE A 30 -15.30 -1.43 8.58
CA ILE A 30 -14.12 -0.66 8.97
C ILE A 30 -13.26 -1.54 9.88
N LEU A 31 -12.17 -2.05 9.34
CA LEU A 31 -11.36 -3.10 9.98
C LEU A 31 -10.88 -2.74 11.39
N ASP A 32 -10.54 -1.46 11.64
CA ASP A 32 -9.97 -0.99 12.90
C ASP A 32 -10.99 -0.24 13.79
N GLU A 33 -12.29 -0.30 13.49
CA GLU A 33 -13.34 0.34 14.28
C GLU A 33 -13.38 -0.15 15.73
N THR A 34 -13.05 -1.41 15.97
CA THR A 34 -13.08 -2.04 17.30
C THR A 34 -11.68 -2.29 17.88
N GLY A 35 -10.65 -1.65 17.31
CA GLY A 35 -9.28 -1.76 17.78
C GLY A 35 -8.36 -2.53 16.83
N SER A 36 -7.27 -3.07 17.36
CA SER A 36 -6.24 -3.76 16.58
C SER A 36 -5.91 -5.13 17.13
N VAL A 37 -5.37 -5.98 16.26
CA VAL A 37 -4.81 -7.29 16.60
C VAL A 37 -3.41 -7.40 16.01
N SER A 38 -2.50 -8.07 16.72
CA SER A 38 -1.14 -8.31 16.24
C SER A 38 -1.11 -9.56 15.34
N LEU A 39 -0.50 -9.41 14.17
CA LEU A 39 -0.09 -10.50 13.30
C LEU A 39 1.43 -10.67 13.40
N PRO A 40 1.93 -11.81 13.91
CA PRO A 40 3.36 -12.00 14.11
C PRO A 40 4.09 -12.18 12.77
N PHE A 41 5.30 -11.60 12.68
CA PHE A 41 6.22 -11.77 11.57
C PHE A 41 7.67 -11.88 12.07
N PRO A 42 8.06 -13.03 12.64
CA PRO A 42 9.39 -13.21 13.26
C PRO A 42 10.57 -12.97 12.31
N ALA A 43 10.37 -13.17 10.99
CA ALA A 43 11.39 -12.93 9.96
C ALA A 43 11.73 -11.45 9.76
N GLY A 44 10.86 -10.51 10.15
CA GLY A 44 11.10 -9.08 9.97
C GLY A 44 12.39 -8.60 10.65
N LYS A 45 13.03 -7.61 10.09
CA LYS A 45 14.25 -6.97 10.63
C LYS A 45 13.90 -5.70 11.42
N ARG A 46 12.91 -4.95 10.96
CA ARG A 46 12.44 -3.69 11.53
C ARG A 46 11.27 -3.89 12.48
N ILE A 47 10.27 -4.65 12.04
CA ILE A 47 9.09 -4.97 12.82
C ILE A 47 8.92 -6.50 12.89
N LYS A 48 8.54 -7.01 14.06
CA LYS A 48 8.31 -8.44 14.29
C LYS A 48 6.84 -8.82 14.26
N GLU A 49 5.98 -7.85 14.03
CA GLU A 49 4.53 -7.97 13.98
C GLU A 49 3.94 -6.81 13.18
N ASP A 50 2.78 -7.00 12.59
CA ASP A 50 1.91 -5.92 12.13
C ASP A 50 0.70 -5.79 13.07
N LEU A 51 0.23 -4.55 13.27
CA LEU A 51 -0.97 -4.26 14.04
C LEU A 51 -2.12 -3.93 13.07
N VAL A 52 -2.85 -4.96 12.65
CA VAL A 52 -3.99 -4.80 11.74
C VAL A 52 -5.27 -4.47 12.49
N GLY A 53 -6.30 -3.96 11.81
CA GLY A 53 -7.61 -3.79 12.40
C GLY A 53 -8.18 -5.11 12.93
N SER A 54 -8.81 -5.10 14.11
CA SER A 54 -9.25 -6.34 14.80
C SER A 54 -10.24 -7.15 13.99
N ARG A 55 -11.05 -6.52 13.12
CA ARG A 55 -12.02 -7.21 12.26
C ARG A 55 -11.37 -7.96 11.10
N PHE A 56 -10.09 -7.76 10.83
CA PHE A 56 -9.33 -8.54 9.86
C PHE A 56 -9.52 -10.06 10.05
N LEU A 57 -9.62 -10.52 11.30
CA LEU A 57 -9.79 -11.94 11.63
C LEU A 57 -11.18 -12.50 11.29
N ASN A 58 -12.14 -11.67 10.91
CA ASN A 58 -13.49 -12.08 10.52
C ASN A 58 -13.57 -12.56 9.06
N TYR A 59 -12.48 -12.44 8.29
CA TYR A 59 -12.46 -12.75 6.87
C TYR A 59 -11.56 -13.94 6.56
N ASP A 60 -12.04 -14.81 5.69
CA ASP A 60 -11.32 -16.02 5.27
C ASP A 60 -10.44 -15.78 4.04
N SER A 61 -10.73 -14.72 3.26
CA SER A 61 -9.98 -14.36 2.05
C SER A 61 -10.04 -12.86 1.76
N PHE A 62 -9.05 -12.36 1.02
CA PHE A 62 -9.00 -10.97 0.58
C PHE A 62 -8.67 -10.83 -0.91
N LEU A 63 -9.32 -9.88 -1.55
CA LEU A 63 -8.87 -9.28 -2.80
C LEU A 63 -8.32 -7.89 -2.51
N VAL A 64 -7.01 -7.73 -2.64
CA VAL A 64 -6.33 -6.43 -2.47
C VAL A 64 -6.45 -5.66 -3.78
N LEU A 65 -7.40 -4.74 -3.85
CA LEU A 65 -7.64 -3.90 -5.02
C LEU A 65 -6.97 -2.55 -4.80
N SER A 66 -5.94 -2.26 -5.58
CA SER A 66 -5.10 -1.08 -5.41
C SER A 66 -5.18 -0.15 -6.61
N HIS A 67 -5.33 1.14 -6.37
CA HIS A 67 -5.03 2.16 -7.36
C HIS A 67 -3.51 2.38 -7.37
N PHE A 68 -2.83 2.00 -8.45
CA PHE A 68 -1.39 2.21 -8.60
C PHE A 68 -1.10 3.66 -8.97
N LYS A 69 -0.25 4.34 -8.22
CA LYS A 69 0.13 5.75 -8.41
C LYS A 69 1.38 6.10 -7.62
N GLY A 70 1.84 7.36 -7.75
CA GLY A 70 2.90 7.90 -6.91
C GLY A 70 2.51 7.99 -5.42
N HIS A 71 3.52 8.07 -4.57
CA HIS A 71 3.34 8.27 -3.14
C HIS A 71 4.46 9.12 -2.56
N GLN A 72 4.13 10.09 -1.69
CA GLN A 72 5.11 11.05 -1.19
C GLN A 72 6.23 10.39 -0.38
N MET A 73 5.92 9.43 0.46
CA MET A 73 6.89 8.73 1.31
C MET A 73 7.40 7.42 0.68
N GLY A 74 6.52 6.61 0.10
CA GLY A 74 6.88 5.30 -0.45
C GLY A 74 7.37 5.31 -1.90
N GLY A 75 7.29 6.46 -2.59
CA GLY A 75 7.63 6.59 -4.01
C GLY A 75 6.50 6.15 -4.92
N PHE A 76 5.95 4.96 -4.76
CA PHE A 76 4.70 4.50 -5.35
C PHE A 76 3.79 3.84 -4.31
N GLY A 77 2.53 3.66 -4.67
CA GLY A 77 1.56 2.85 -3.94
C GLY A 77 0.98 1.80 -4.88
N GLY A 78 1.20 0.53 -4.55
CA GLY A 78 0.68 -0.65 -5.24
C GLY A 78 0.13 -1.66 -4.23
N ALA A 79 0.15 -2.95 -4.56
CA ALA A 79 -0.39 -4.02 -3.74
C ALA A 79 0.30 -4.11 -2.36
N LEU A 80 1.65 -4.07 -2.31
CA LEU A 80 2.39 -4.12 -1.04
C LEU A 80 2.03 -2.95 -0.11
N LYS A 81 2.05 -1.72 -0.63
CA LYS A 81 1.67 -0.54 0.16
C LYS A 81 0.22 -0.59 0.61
N ASN A 82 -0.70 -0.99 -0.27
CA ASN A 82 -2.11 -1.09 0.08
C ASN A 82 -2.33 -2.17 1.16
N MET A 83 -1.71 -3.32 1.01
CA MET A 83 -1.80 -4.40 1.99
C MET A 83 -1.21 -3.97 3.35
N SER A 84 0.00 -3.42 3.39
CA SER A 84 0.65 -3.03 4.64
C SER A 84 -0.10 -1.91 5.37
N ILE A 85 -0.39 -0.80 4.69
CA ILE A 85 -1.00 0.39 5.31
C ILE A 85 -2.53 0.28 5.35
N GLY A 86 -3.15 -0.41 4.38
CA GLY A 86 -4.60 -0.54 4.29
C GLY A 86 -5.19 -1.44 5.37
N PHE A 87 -4.56 -2.54 5.70
CA PHE A 87 -5.01 -3.41 6.79
C PHE A 87 -4.58 -2.91 8.18
N ALA A 88 -3.49 -2.12 8.26
CA ALA A 88 -3.00 -1.61 9.52
C ALA A 88 -4.02 -0.70 10.23
N SER A 89 -4.19 -0.92 11.53
CA SER A 89 -4.91 -0.01 12.40
C SER A 89 -4.19 1.36 12.50
N ALA A 90 -4.80 2.34 13.14
CA ALA A 90 -4.15 3.63 13.37
C ALA A 90 -2.80 3.48 14.09
N ASP A 91 -2.72 2.60 15.11
CA ASP A 91 -1.48 2.28 15.82
C ASP A 91 -0.49 1.52 14.90
N GLY A 92 -0.99 0.59 14.07
CA GLY A 92 -0.19 -0.15 13.07
C GLY A 92 0.43 0.78 12.02
N LYS A 93 -0.33 1.74 11.52
CA LYS A 93 0.20 2.76 10.60
C LYS A 93 1.37 3.53 11.21
N MET A 94 1.26 3.93 12.49
CA MET A 94 2.36 4.60 13.21
C MET A 94 3.56 3.66 13.37
N TRP A 95 3.32 2.40 13.74
CA TRP A 95 4.34 1.36 13.89
C TRP A 95 5.15 1.17 12.60
N ILE A 96 4.47 1.04 11.47
CA ILE A 96 5.10 0.88 10.15
C ILE A 96 5.87 2.15 9.75
N HIS A 97 5.25 3.33 9.85
CA HIS A 97 5.88 4.58 9.43
C HIS A 97 7.10 4.97 10.27
N THR A 98 7.20 4.46 11.49
CA THR A 98 8.34 4.70 12.37
C THR A 98 9.34 3.54 12.40
N ALA A 99 9.21 2.58 11.48
CA ALA A 99 10.06 1.39 11.42
C ALA A 99 10.21 0.70 12.80
N GLY A 100 9.09 0.55 13.51
CA GLY A 100 9.06 -0.12 14.79
C GLY A 100 9.43 0.75 16.01
N ALA A 101 9.58 2.06 15.87
CA ALA A 101 9.97 2.91 17.00
C ALA A 101 8.78 3.34 17.87
N VAL A 102 7.59 3.54 17.29
CA VAL A 102 6.40 4.05 18.00
C VAL A 102 5.17 3.25 17.62
N LYS A 103 4.49 2.63 18.60
CA LYS A 103 3.25 1.85 18.39
C LYS A 103 1.97 2.68 18.55
N LYS A 104 2.01 3.79 19.26
CA LYS A 104 0.81 4.56 19.54
C LYS A 104 0.64 5.70 18.54
N THR A 105 -0.55 5.79 17.96
CA THR A 105 -0.91 6.92 17.12
C THR A 105 -0.91 8.22 17.94
N GLY A 106 -0.54 9.32 17.29
CA GLY A 106 -0.40 10.63 17.94
C GLY A 106 0.45 11.58 17.12
N ASP A 107 1.53 12.10 17.71
CA ASP A 107 2.48 12.96 17.00
C ASP A 107 3.19 12.18 15.87
N PHE A 108 3.07 12.69 14.66
CA PHE A 108 3.66 12.05 13.47
C PHE A 108 5.12 12.48 13.19
N THR A 109 5.66 13.38 13.99
CA THR A 109 7.05 13.86 13.85
C THR A 109 8.09 12.72 13.81
N PRO A 110 7.98 11.63 14.60
CA PRO A 110 8.89 10.49 14.49
C PRO A 110 8.91 9.84 13.11
N ALA A 111 7.74 9.68 12.48
CA ALA A 111 7.63 9.09 11.14
C ALA A 111 8.33 9.93 10.06
N MET A 112 8.27 11.27 10.20
CA MET A 112 8.96 12.19 9.28
C MET A 112 10.49 12.14 9.38
N LYS A 113 11.01 11.57 10.46
CA LYS A 113 12.45 11.42 10.73
C LYS A 113 12.95 9.99 10.50
N THR A 114 12.06 9.06 10.18
CA THR A 114 12.41 7.67 9.92
C THR A 114 13.28 7.57 8.66
N ASP A 115 14.30 6.74 8.72
CA ASP A 115 15.12 6.41 7.56
C ASP A 115 14.24 5.83 6.44
N GLN A 116 14.48 6.27 5.20
CA GLN A 116 13.65 5.93 4.05
C GLN A 116 13.61 4.41 3.79
N ASN A 117 14.76 3.75 3.82
CA ASN A 117 14.83 2.32 3.59
C ASN A 117 14.19 1.54 4.74
N ALA A 118 14.42 1.97 5.99
CA ALA A 118 13.79 1.35 7.14
C ALA A 118 12.25 1.42 7.08
N PHE A 119 11.68 2.52 6.59
CA PHE A 119 10.24 2.64 6.35
C PHE A 119 9.76 1.67 5.26
N LEU A 120 10.46 1.59 4.12
CA LEU A 120 10.12 0.67 3.03
C LEU A 120 10.22 -0.79 3.47
N GLU A 121 11.26 -1.13 4.22
CA GLU A 121 11.44 -2.46 4.81
C GLU A 121 10.29 -2.82 5.76
N SER A 122 9.87 -1.90 6.63
CA SER A 122 8.73 -2.14 7.54
C SER A 122 7.42 -2.35 6.78
N MET A 123 7.19 -1.67 5.66
CA MET A 123 6.01 -1.93 4.82
C MET A 123 6.05 -3.34 4.21
N ALA A 124 7.22 -3.79 3.72
CA ALA A 124 7.36 -5.16 3.22
C ALA A 124 7.13 -6.19 4.34
N GLU A 125 7.65 -5.94 5.53
CA GLU A 125 7.50 -6.83 6.70
C GLU A 125 6.04 -6.89 7.19
N ALA A 126 5.33 -5.76 7.23
CA ALA A 126 3.89 -5.71 7.51
C ALA A 126 3.08 -6.52 6.48
N SER A 127 3.43 -6.36 5.18
CA SER A 127 2.85 -7.20 4.13
C SER A 127 3.11 -8.68 4.36
N GLY A 128 4.32 -9.04 4.79
CA GLY A 128 4.69 -10.41 5.11
C GLY A 128 3.85 -11.00 6.25
N ALA A 129 3.53 -10.21 7.28
CA ALA A 129 2.65 -10.63 8.37
C ALA A 129 1.24 -10.98 7.86
N VAL A 130 0.68 -10.16 6.98
CA VAL A 130 -0.62 -10.40 6.34
C VAL A 130 -0.57 -11.64 5.46
N MET A 131 0.44 -11.75 4.58
CA MET A 131 0.60 -12.90 3.68
C MET A 131 0.76 -14.21 4.44
N ASN A 132 1.56 -14.23 5.50
CA ASN A 132 1.71 -15.43 6.35
C ASN A 132 0.40 -15.83 7.03
N LYS A 133 -0.43 -14.87 7.41
CA LYS A 133 -1.74 -15.15 8.01
C LYS A 133 -2.75 -15.69 6.99
N MET A 134 -2.73 -15.16 5.77
CA MET A 134 -3.73 -15.49 4.74
C MET A 134 -3.33 -16.71 3.89
N GLY A 135 -2.03 -17.01 3.77
CA GLY A 135 -1.55 -18.07 2.87
C GLY A 135 -2.03 -17.84 1.44
N ASP A 136 -2.67 -18.86 0.85
CA ASP A 136 -3.18 -18.80 -0.53
C ASP A 136 -4.54 -18.09 -0.67
N ASN A 137 -5.10 -17.57 0.44
CA ASN A 137 -6.42 -16.94 0.45
C ASN A 137 -6.36 -15.43 0.20
N ILE A 138 -5.40 -14.96 -0.57
CA ILE A 138 -5.25 -13.55 -0.91
C ILE A 138 -4.83 -13.39 -2.36
N ALA A 139 -5.47 -12.45 -3.07
CA ALA A 139 -5.15 -12.11 -4.45
C ALA A 139 -5.01 -10.58 -4.60
N TYR A 140 -4.31 -10.15 -5.63
CA TYR A 140 -3.92 -8.76 -5.82
C TYR A 140 -4.29 -8.25 -7.19
N VAL A 141 -4.81 -7.03 -7.24
CA VAL A 141 -5.12 -6.29 -8.47
C VAL A 141 -4.59 -4.86 -8.33
N ASN A 142 -3.84 -4.41 -9.31
CA ASN A 142 -3.44 -3.02 -9.45
C ASN A 142 -4.14 -2.38 -10.64
N VAL A 143 -4.87 -1.30 -10.40
CA VAL A 143 -5.52 -0.48 -11.43
C VAL A 143 -4.61 0.70 -11.74
N MET A 144 -4.10 0.73 -12.97
CA MET A 144 -3.15 1.74 -13.46
C MET A 144 -3.86 2.75 -14.36
N ASN A 145 -4.81 3.49 -13.80
CA ASN A 145 -5.50 4.60 -14.43
C ASN A 145 -5.31 5.89 -13.62
N ASN A 146 -5.53 7.03 -14.26
CA ASN A 146 -5.35 8.33 -13.59
C ASN A 146 -4.03 8.43 -12.82
N LEU A 147 -2.94 8.00 -13.45
CA LEU A 147 -1.62 7.89 -12.83
C LEU A 147 -1.09 9.27 -12.45
N SER A 148 -1.13 9.56 -11.16
CA SER A 148 -0.66 10.80 -10.54
C SER A 148 0.66 10.57 -9.80
N ILE A 149 1.46 11.62 -9.65
CA ILE A 149 2.64 11.65 -8.78
C ILE A 149 2.28 11.56 -7.30
N ASP A 150 1.05 11.96 -6.93
CA ASP A 150 0.57 12.00 -5.56
C ASP A 150 -0.39 10.84 -5.25
N CYS A 151 -0.49 10.54 -3.98
CA CYS A 151 -1.41 9.54 -3.47
C CYS A 151 -2.81 10.14 -3.26
N ASP A 152 -3.85 9.31 -3.40
CA ASP A 152 -5.24 9.66 -3.08
C ASP A 152 -5.44 10.10 -1.62
N CYS A 153 -4.47 9.80 -0.74
CA CYS A 153 -4.45 10.31 0.63
C CYS A 153 -4.04 11.78 0.75
N ASN A 154 -3.58 12.42 -0.33
CA ASN A 154 -3.34 13.86 -0.37
C ASN A 154 -4.66 14.59 -0.64
N GLY A 155 -5.05 15.50 0.24
CA GLY A 155 -6.30 16.27 0.09
C GLY A 155 -6.31 17.23 -1.11
N ASN A 156 -5.15 17.48 -1.73
CA ASN A 156 -5.00 18.28 -2.96
C ASN A 156 -3.93 17.65 -3.85
N PRO A 157 -4.19 16.47 -4.45
CA PRO A 157 -3.22 15.78 -5.28
C PRO A 157 -2.97 16.52 -6.59
N ALA A 158 -1.77 16.38 -7.12
CA ALA A 158 -1.48 16.80 -8.48
C ALA A 158 -2.38 16.04 -9.48
N PRO A 159 -2.85 16.69 -10.56
CA PRO A 159 -3.64 16.00 -11.57
C PRO A 159 -2.83 14.87 -12.22
N PRO A 160 -3.52 13.81 -12.72
CA PRO A 160 -2.86 12.76 -13.47
C PRO A 160 -2.20 13.30 -14.74
N GLU A 161 -0.95 12.90 -14.99
CA GLU A 161 -0.21 13.32 -16.19
C GLU A 161 -0.06 12.19 -17.21
N MET A 162 0.04 10.96 -16.74
CA MET A 162 0.20 9.78 -17.59
C MET A 162 -1.14 9.28 -18.12
N ALA A 163 -1.12 8.71 -19.34
CA ALA A 163 -2.23 7.94 -19.85
C ALA A 163 -2.44 6.66 -19.02
N ASP A 164 -3.68 6.19 -19.00
CA ASP A 164 -4.03 4.91 -18.39
C ASP A 164 -3.26 3.76 -19.06
N ILE A 165 -2.81 2.81 -18.26
CA ILE A 165 -2.07 1.64 -18.75
C ILE A 165 -3.00 0.41 -18.79
N GLY A 166 -3.78 0.20 -17.73
CA GLY A 166 -4.69 -0.94 -17.65
C GLY A 166 -4.84 -1.49 -16.24
N ILE A 167 -5.26 -2.74 -16.15
CA ILE A 167 -5.47 -3.46 -14.90
C ILE A 167 -4.58 -4.70 -14.91
N LEU A 168 -3.78 -4.88 -13.87
CA LEU A 168 -2.91 -6.03 -13.68
C LEU A 168 -3.39 -6.84 -12.47
N ALA A 169 -3.30 -8.17 -12.56
CA ALA A 169 -3.63 -9.06 -11.45
C ALA A 169 -2.57 -10.14 -11.29
N SER A 170 -2.32 -10.56 -10.05
CA SER A 170 -1.37 -11.64 -9.71
C SER A 170 -1.72 -12.25 -8.35
N LEU A 171 -1.22 -13.46 -8.10
CA LEU A 171 -1.15 -14.05 -6.75
C LEU A 171 0.18 -13.72 -6.05
N ASP A 172 1.12 -13.08 -6.75
CA ASP A 172 2.39 -12.59 -6.20
C ASP A 172 2.37 -11.04 -6.22
N PRO A 173 2.30 -10.37 -5.05
CA PRO A 173 2.22 -8.92 -4.98
C PRO A 173 3.53 -8.23 -5.38
N VAL A 174 4.68 -8.92 -5.21
CA VAL A 174 6.00 -8.38 -5.58
C VAL A 174 6.13 -8.33 -7.10
N ALA A 175 5.79 -9.44 -7.79
CA ALA A 175 5.76 -9.51 -9.24
C ALA A 175 4.77 -8.50 -9.84
N LEU A 176 3.60 -8.34 -9.22
CA LEU A 176 2.58 -7.39 -9.64
C LEU A 176 3.08 -5.94 -9.57
N ASP A 177 3.62 -5.54 -8.42
CA ASP A 177 4.13 -4.18 -8.21
C ASP A 177 5.35 -3.92 -9.11
N GLN A 178 6.24 -4.92 -9.31
CA GLN A 178 7.36 -4.82 -10.24
C GLN A 178 6.88 -4.58 -11.67
N ALA A 179 5.89 -5.34 -12.14
CA ALA A 179 5.33 -5.15 -13.48
C ALA A 179 4.75 -3.74 -13.67
N CYS A 180 4.05 -3.22 -12.65
CA CYS A 180 3.53 -1.85 -12.68
C CYS A 180 4.65 -0.79 -12.76
N VAL A 181 5.70 -0.95 -11.96
CA VAL A 181 6.88 -0.06 -11.99
C VAL A 181 7.51 -0.09 -13.38
N ASP A 182 7.76 -1.26 -13.95
CA ASP A 182 8.36 -1.41 -15.27
C ASP A 182 7.51 -0.76 -16.37
N LEU A 183 6.19 -0.89 -16.31
CA LEU A 183 5.26 -0.25 -17.26
C LEU A 183 5.29 1.27 -17.16
N VAL A 184 5.45 1.84 -15.96
CA VAL A 184 5.65 3.30 -15.82
C VAL A 184 6.96 3.72 -16.49
N TYR A 185 8.06 3.01 -16.22
CA TYR A 185 9.34 3.30 -16.86
C TYR A 185 9.33 3.03 -18.38
N ALA A 186 8.55 2.07 -18.85
CA ALA A 186 8.39 1.77 -20.28
C ALA A 186 7.42 2.71 -21.02
N SER A 187 6.79 3.66 -20.31
CA SER A 187 5.83 4.59 -20.92
C SER A 187 6.37 5.20 -22.22
N PRO A 188 5.59 5.19 -23.31
CA PRO A 188 6.00 5.79 -24.58
C PRO A 188 6.12 7.30 -24.49
N ASP A 189 5.35 7.96 -23.64
CA ASP A 189 5.44 9.39 -23.35
C ASP A 189 6.33 9.62 -22.12
N LYS A 190 7.65 9.70 -22.38
CA LYS A 190 8.64 9.90 -21.32
C LYS A 190 8.47 11.22 -20.56
N LYS A 191 7.97 12.26 -21.23
CA LYS A 191 7.74 13.56 -20.58
C LYS A 191 6.64 13.48 -19.52
N LYS A 192 5.58 12.74 -19.81
CA LYS A 192 4.45 12.56 -18.87
C LYS A 192 4.77 11.61 -17.74
N SER A 193 5.63 10.60 -17.95
CA SER A 193 6.04 9.68 -16.88
C SER A 193 7.20 10.22 -16.02
N GLU A 194 7.90 11.26 -16.44
CA GLU A 194 9.11 11.77 -15.78
C GLU A 194 8.91 12.12 -14.31
N ALA A 195 7.80 12.78 -13.98
CA ALA A 195 7.52 13.21 -12.61
C ALA A 195 7.35 12.00 -11.67
N LEU A 196 6.61 10.97 -12.12
CA LEU A 196 6.40 9.75 -11.36
C LEU A 196 7.70 8.93 -11.25
N CYS A 197 8.46 8.78 -12.32
CA CYS A 197 9.77 8.12 -12.28
C CYS A 197 10.71 8.80 -11.27
N LYS A 198 10.86 10.11 -11.33
CA LYS A 198 11.68 10.89 -10.38
C LYS A 198 11.19 10.75 -8.93
N ARG A 199 9.88 10.66 -8.71
CA ARG A 199 9.33 10.41 -7.37
C ARG A 199 9.76 9.03 -6.86
N MET A 200 9.65 8.00 -7.68
CA MET A 200 10.06 6.64 -7.32
C MET A 200 11.57 6.57 -7.03
N GLU A 201 12.39 7.19 -7.87
CA GLU A 201 13.85 7.25 -7.69
C GLU A 201 14.23 8.02 -6.41
N LYS A 202 13.66 9.21 -6.20
CA LYS A 202 13.93 10.04 -5.02
C LYS A 202 13.64 9.30 -3.71
N GLN A 203 12.62 8.48 -3.69
CA GLN A 203 12.18 7.74 -2.51
C GLN A 203 12.79 6.33 -2.43
N ASN A 204 13.72 5.98 -3.33
CA ASN A 204 14.28 4.62 -3.42
C ASN A 204 13.20 3.54 -3.44
N ALA A 205 12.10 3.79 -4.16
CA ALA A 205 10.86 3.05 -4.03
C ALA A 205 10.97 1.55 -4.33
N VAL A 206 11.91 1.14 -5.20
CA VAL A 206 12.13 -0.27 -5.58
C VAL A 206 12.66 -1.09 -4.39
N HIS A 207 13.26 -0.45 -3.39
CA HIS A 207 13.79 -1.13 -2.20
C HIS A 207 12.73 -1.96 -1.45
N ILE A 208 11.45 -1.55 -1.47
CA ILE A 208 10.38 -2.38 -0.87
C ILE A 208 10.28 -3.75 -1.56
N LEU A 209 10.44 -3.80 -2.90
CA LEU A 209 10.40 -5.03 -3.67
C LEU A 209 11.62 -5.90 -3.39
N GLU A 210 12.80 -5.29 -3.31
CA GLU A 210 14.07 -5.97 -2.99
C GLU A 210 13.98 -6.62 -1.61
N HIS A 211 13.55 -5.88 -0.61
CA HIS A 211 13.39 -6.40 0.74
C HIS A 211 12.31 -7.48 0.84
N ALA A 212 11.19 -7.33 0.11
CA ALA A 212 10.16 -8.35 0.04
C ALA A 212 10.69 -9.68 -0.55
N VAL A 213 11.55 -9.61 -1.59
CA VAL A 213 12.23 -10.80 -2.14
C VAL A 213 13.20 -11.43 -1.13
N GLU A 214 13.99 -10.62 -0.40
CA GLU A 214 14.87 -11.11 0.66
C GLU A 214 14.12 -11.89 1.76
N LEU A 215 12.88 -11.49 2.03
CA LEU A 215 12.00 -12.14 2.99
C LEU A 215 11.23 -13.34 2.42
N GLY A 216 11.40 -13.64 1.13
CA GLY A 216 10.71 -14.74 0.45
C GLY A 216 9.22 -14.49 0.21
N LEU A 217 8.78 -13.23 0.14
CA LEU A 217 7.38 -12.86 -0.03
C LEU A 217 6.90 -12.90 -1.49
N GLY A 218 7.81 -13.09 -2.44
CA GLY A 218 7.53 -13.15 -3.87
C GLY A 218 8.79 -13.01 -4.70
N ARG A 219 8.63 -12.74 -5.99
CA ARG A 219 9.73 -12.57 -6.96
C ARG A 219 9.51 -11.31 -7.78
N ARG A 220 10.60 -10.74 -8.29
CA ARG A 220 10.53 -9.61 -9.22
C ARG A 220 10.38 -10.04 -10.68
N GLU A 221 10.74 -11.30 -10.99
CA GLU A 221 10.56 -11.88 -12.31
C GLU A 221 9.09 -12.25 -12.54
N TYR A 222 8.57 -11.90 -13.72
CA TYR A 222 7.19 -12.17 -14.09
C TYR A 222 7.03 -12.41 -15.60
N ASN A 223 5.93 -13.04 -15.98
CA ASN A 223 5.45 -13.10 -17.35
C ASN A 223 4.16 -12.27 -17.47
N LEU A 224 4.19 -11.20 -18.26
CA LEU A 224 2.99 -10.40 -18.52
C LEU A 224 2.16 -11.04 -19.63
N VAL A 225 0.98 -11.54 -19.27
CA VAL A 225 0.03 -12.14 -20.21
C VAL A 225 -1.10 -11.16 -20.46
N LYS A 226 -1.23 -10.70 -21.71
CA LYS A 226 -2.34 -9.86 -22.13
C LYS A 226 -3.57 -10.70 -22.41
N ILE A 227 -4.69 -10.44 -21.73
CA ILE A 227 -5.95 -11.19 -21.83
C ILE A 227 -7.06 -10.45 -22.59
N ASP A 228 -6.92 -9.14 -22.75
CA ASP A 228 -7.80 -8.31 -23.59
C ASP A 228 -7.42 -8.44 -25.08
N LYS A 229 -8.42 -8.36 -25.94
CA LYS A 229 -8.26 -8.42 -27.40
C LYS A 229 -8.14 -7.02 -27.98
#